data_00a6eb59682b975762a2173441d5950a
#
_entry.id   00a6eb59682b975762a2173441d5950a
#
_cell.length_a   1.000
_cell.length_b   1.000
_cell.length_c   1.000
_cell.angle_alpha   90.00
_cell.angle_beta   90.00
_cell.angle_gamma   90.00
#
_symmetry.space_group_name_H-M   'P 1'
#
loop_
_entity.id
_entity.type
_entity.pdbx_description
1 polymer ?
#
loop_
_entity_poly.entity_id
_entity_poly.type
_entity_poly.pdbx_seq_one_letter_code
_entity_poly.pdbx_strand_id
1 'polypeptide(L)'
;MEFKILAVGDVVGAPGLERIRRHLRQLKKDTRADFVVVNGENASVVGITPDQAEDILDAGADVITLGNHSFAKREITDYLDESSRILRPANYAPQVPGRGWGVYETRFGDVAVIDLIGRCNICLLYTSDAADDQ
;
A
#
# COMPACT_ATOMS: atom_id res chain seq x y z
N MET A 1 -1.02 -26.64 8.23
CA MET A 1 -0.31 -25.78 7.25
C MET A 1 -0.22 -24.38 7.80
N GLU A 2 0.93 -23.77 7.71
CA GLU A 2 1.16 -22.41 8.19
C GLU A 2 1.30 -21.46 7.00
N PHE A 3 0.58 -20.35 7.03
CA PHE A 3 0.68 -19.29 6.03
C PHE A 3 1.25 -18.04 6.70
N LYS A 4 2.41 -17.58 6.22
CA LYS A 4 3.13 -16.47 6.86
C LYS A 4 3.01 -15.20 6.03
N ILE A 5 2.56 -14.14 6.67
CA ILE A 5 2.49 -12.81 6.08
C ILE A 5 3.56 -11.94 6.72
N LEU A 6 4.40 -11.32 5.89
CA LEU A 6 5.35 -10.32 6.32
C LEU A 6 4.74 -8.94 6.07
N ALA A 7 4.49 -8.20 7.14
CA ALA A 7 3.97 -6.85 7.04
C ALA A 7 5.08 -5.86 7.37
N VAL A 8 5.39 -4.98 6.42
CA VAL A 8 6.40 -3.93 6.59
C VAL A 8 5.67 -2.61 6.75
N GLY A 9 5.88 -1.96 7.89
CA GLY A 9 5.28 -0.65 8.18
C GLY A 9 6.04 0.47 7.48
N ASP A 10 5.46 1.58 7.48
CA ASP A 10 5.88 2.92 7.07
C ASP A 10 7.31 3.06 6.52
N VAL A 11 7.48 2.85 5.22
CA VAL A 11 8.75 3.08 4.53
C VAL A 11 8.91 4.57 4.30
N VAL A 12 9.89 5.18 4.95
CA VAL A 12 10.07 6.64 4.95
C VAL A 12 11.32 7.05 4.20
N GLY A 13 11.13 7.80 3.10
CA GLY A 13 12.20 8.47 2.37
C GLY A 13 13.21 7.53 1.72
N ALA A 14 14.26 8.12 1.19
CA ALA A 14 15.34 7.37 0.52
C ALA A 14 15.99 6.32 1.40
N PRO A 15 16.28 6.59 2.69
CA PRO A 15 16.87 5.56 3.55
C PRO A 15 15.97 4.33 3.74
N GLY A 16 14.65 4.55 3.94
CA GLY A 16 13.70 3.46 4.07
C GLY A 16 13.59 2.65 2.78
N LEU A 17 13.48 3.34 1.66
CA LEU A 17 13.39 2.69 0.35
C LEU A 17 14.65 1.87 0.05
N GLU A 18 15.83 2.40 0.34
CA GLU A 18 17.09 1.68 0.15
C GLU A 18 17.17 0.44 1.02
N ARG A 19 16.66 0.51 2.25
CA ARG A 19 16.61 -0.65 3.13
C ARG A 19 15.73 -1.76 2.55
N ILE A 20 14.57 -1.40 2.01
CA ILE A 20 13.68 -2.34 1.33
C ILE A 20 14.38 -2.97 0.12
N ARG A 21 15.00 -2.16 -0.72
CA ARG A 21 15.68 -2.63 -1.93
C ARG A 21 16.76 -3.64 -1.63
N ARG A 22 17.52 -3.42 -0.56
CA ARG A 22 18.67 -4.28 -0.20
C ARG A 22 18.29 -5.51 0.59
N HIS A 23 17.24 -5.44 1.42
CA HIS A 23 17.02 -6.45 2.45
C HIS A 23 15.71 -7.22 2.36
N LEU A 24 14.69 -6.69 1.66
CA LEU A 24 13.36 -7.31 1.69
C LEU A 24 13.38 -8.74 1.15
N ARG A 25 14.08 -8.97 0.04
CA ARG A 25 14.13 -10.31 -0.56
C ARG A 25 14.76 -11.33 0.39
N GLN A 26 15.84 -10.95 1.07
CA GLN A 26 16.49 -11.82 2.04
C GLN A 26 15.62 -12.06 3.27
N LEU A 27 14.97 -11.00 3.76
CA LEU A 27 14.06 -11.09 4.89
C LEU A 27 12.89 -12.03 4.58
N LYS A 28 12.35 -11.94 3.38
CA LYS A 28 11.29 -12.84 2.92
C LYS A 28 11.75 -14.30 2.97
N LYS A 29 12.97 -14.58 2.52
CA LYS A 29 13.55 -15.93 2.59
C LYS A 29 13.78 -16.38 4.03
N ASP A 30 14.37 -15.54 4.84
CA ASP A 30 14.71 -15.88 6.23
C ASP A 30 13.47 -16.17 7.07
N THR A 31 12.39 -15.41 6.83
CA THR A 31 11.12 -15.60 7.55
C THR A 31 10.23 -16.65 6.91
N ARG A 32 10.55 -17.11 5.71
CA ARG A 32 9.70 -18.01 4.89
C ARG A 32 8.33 -17.41 4.67
N ALA A 33 8.27 -16.10 4.44
CA ALA A 33 7.02 -15.41 4.20
C ALA A 33 6.39 -15.85 2.87
N ASP A 34 5.09 -16.10 2.91
CA ASP A 34 4.31 -16.51 1.75
C ASP A 34 3.69 -15.31 1.03
N PHE A 35 3.54 -14.20 1.75
CA PHE A 35 2.95 -12.97 1.22
C PHE A 35 3.56 -11.77 1.93
N VAL A 36 3.83 -10.69 1.17
CA VAL A 36 4.48 -9.49 1.70
C VAL A 36 3.65 -8.26 1.42
N VAL A 37 3.27 -7.55 2.47
CA VAL A 37 2.55 -6.26 2.41
C VAL A 37 3.47 -5.16 2.89
N VAL A 38 3.60 -4.08 2.13
CA VAL A 38 4.46 -2.95 2.49
C VAL A 38 3.66 -1.67 2.48
N ASN A 39 3.69 -0.91 3.57
CA ASN A 39 3.15 0.44 3.57
C ASN A 39 4.17 1.39 2.96
N GLY A 40 3.81 2.03 1.85
CA GLY A 40 4.69 2.89 1.08
C GLY A 40 4.25 4.35 1.01
N GLU A 41 3.29 4.78 1.81
CA GLU A 41 2.73 6.12 1.69
C GLU A 41 3.74 7.26 1.91
N ASN A 42 4.87 6.98 2.54
CA ASN A 42 5.92 7.97 2.84
C ASN A 42 7.25 7.67 2.15
N ALA A 43 7.23 6.87 1.09
CA ALA A 43 8.46 6.55 0.33
C ALA A 43 9.18 7.80 -0.18
N SER A 44 8.44 8.88 -0.47
CA SER A 44 8.98 10.21 -0.81
C SER A 44 8.97 11.18 0.38
N VAL A 45 9.09 10.65 1.61
CA VAL A 45 8.85 11.36 2.88
C VAL A 45 7.36 11.67 3.05
N VAL A 46 6.72 12.20 2.04
CA VAL A 46 5.27 12.41 1.97
C VAL A 46 4.83 11.96 0.57
N GLY A 47 4.05 10.89 0.51
CA GLY A 47 3.61 10.32 -0.75
C GLY A 47 4.56 9.30 -1.35
N ILE A 48 4.21 8.79 -2.51
CA ILE A 48 4.97 7.79 -3.26
C ILE A 48 4.87 8.10 -4.75
N THR A 49 5.95 7.86 -5.48
CA THR A 49 5.96 7.97 -6.95
C THR A 49 5.80 6.60 -7.59
N PRO A 50 5.38 6.52 -8.88
CA PRO A 50 5.33 5.24 -9.59
C PRO A 50 6.66 4.48 -9.56
N ASP A 51 7.79 5.16 -9.76
CA ASP A 51 9.10 4.52 -9.74
C ASP A 51 9.40 3.90 -8.37
N GLN A 52 9.06 4.59 -7.30
CA GLN A 52 9.25 4.07 -5.95
C GLN A 52 8.35 2.87 -5.68
N ALA A 53 7.12 2.90 -6.18
CA ALA A 53 6.20 1.75 -6.07
C ALA A 53 6.77 0.54 -6.81
N GLU A 54 7.26 0.73 -8.03
CA GLU A 54 7.90 -0.35 -8.79
C GLU A 54 9.12 -0.90 -8.07
N ASP A 55 9.95 -0.04 -7.47
CA ASP A 55 11.12 -0.48 -6.69
C ASP A 55 10.71 -1.37 -5.52
N ILE A 56 9.66 -1.02 -4.81
CA ILE A 56 9.15 -1.82 -3.68
C ILE A 56 8.63 -3.16 -4.16
N LEU A 57 7.85 -3.18 -5.24
CA LEU A 57 7.33 -4.42 -5.80
C LEU A 57 8.45 -5.32 -6.33
N ASP A 58 9.42 -4.74 -7.03
CA ASP A 58 10.57 -5.47 -7.54
C ASP A 58 11.44 -6.05 -6.42
N ALA A 59 11.47 -5.39 -5.28
CA ALA A 59 12.22 -5.86 -4.11
C ALA A 59 11.58 -7.10 -3.46
N GLY A 60 10.33 -7.41 -3.78
CA GLY A 60 9.66 -8.61 -3.31
C GLY A 60 8.31 -8.40 -2.63
N ALA A 61 7.79 -7.18 -2.59
CA ALA A 61 6.45 -6.94 -2.05
C ALA A 61 5.38 -7.48 -3.00
N ASP A 62 4.31 -8.01 -2.45
CA ASP A 62 3.16 -8.47 -3.22
C ASP A 62 2.14 -7.35 -3.40
N VAL A 63 1.97 -6.52 -2.38
CA VAL A 63 1.06 -5.38 -2.44
C VAL A 63 1.59 -4.24 -1.59
N ILE A 64 1.32 -3.01 -2.04
CA ILE A 64 1.64 -1.77 -1.33
C ILE A 64 0.34 -1.19 -0.80
N THR A 65 0.34 -0.80 0.48
CA THR A 65 -0.77 -0.06 1.09
C THR A 65 -0.36 1.40 1.30
N LEU A 66 -1.32 2.29 1.27
CA LEU A 66 -1.13 3.72 1.46
C LEU A 66 -1.99 4.22 2.63
N GLY A 67 -2.00 5.52 2.86
CA GLY A 67 -2.77 6.14 3.93
C GLY A 67 -3.16 7.56 3.54
N ASN A 68 -3.11 8.49 4.49
CA ASN A 68 -3.52 9.87 4.24
C ASN A 68 -2.62 10.60 3.22
N HIS A 69 -1.45 10.08 2.94
CA HIS A 69 -0.55 10.66 1.93
C HIS A 69 -0.69 10.03 0.54
N SER A 70 -1.76 9.26 0.30
CA SER A 70 -1.95 8.53 -0.98
C SER A 70 -1.80 9.40 -2.22
N PHE A 71 -2.29 10.63 -2.17
CA PHE A 71 -2.32 11.54 -3.31
C PHE A 71 -1.35 12.72 -3.18
N ALA A 72 -0.38 12.64 -2.28
CA ALA A 72 0.56 13.74 -2.06
C ALA A 72 1.45 14.00 -3.28
N LYS A 73 1.77 12.96 -4.07
CA LYS A 73 2.48 13.08 -5.34
C LYS A 73 1.50 12.92 -6.48
N ARG A 74 1.38 13.95 -7.33
CA ARG A 74 0.40 13.96 -8.42
C ARG A 74 0.61 12.79 -9.39
N GLU A 75 1.83 12.42 -9.67
CA GLU A 75 2.18 11.38 -10.63
C GLU A 75 1.71 9.98 -10.24
N ILE A 76 1.32 9.76 -8.97
CA ILE A 76 0.82 8.46 -8.53
C ILE A 76 -0.61 8.19 -9.00
N THR A 77 -1.36 9.23 -9.37
CA THR A 77 -2.80 9.14 -9.63
C THR A 77 -3.13 8.12 -10.72
N ASP A 78 -2.49 8.23 -11.88
CA ASP A 78 -2.73 7.29 -12.97
C ASP A 78 -2.25 5.88 -12.63
N TYR A 79 -1.12 5.80 -11.93
CA TYR A 79 -0.55 4.52 -11.50
C TYR A 79 -1.51 3.77 -10.57
N LEU A 80 -2.19 4.49 -9.68
CA LEU A 80 -3.19 3.90 -8.77
C LEU A 80 -4.35 3.26 -9.53
N ASP A 81 -4.76 3.85 -10.64
CA ASP A 81 -5.83 3.28 -11.47
C ASP A 81 -5.34 2.08 -12.28
N GLU A 82 -4.09 2.08 -12.70
CA GLU A 82 -3.54 1.06 -13.57
C GLU A 82 -3.06 -0.20 -12.83
N SER A 83 -2.52 -0.04 -11.63
CA SER A 83 -1.92 -1.14 -10.88
C SER A 83 -2.89 -1.72 -9.85
N SER A 84 -3.02 -3.05 -9.86
CA SER A 84 -3.79 -3.78 -8.84
C SER A 84 -2.98 -4.05 -7.56
N ARG A 85 -1.69 -3.72 -7.57
CA ARG A 85 -0.77 -4.06 -6.47
C ARG A 85 -0.45 -2.88 -5.57
N ILE A 86 -1.20 -1.79 -5.69
CA ILE A 86 -1.10 -0.64 -4.80
C ILE A 86 -2.51 -0.20 -4.42
N LEU A 87 -2.74 -0.03 -3.12
CA LEU A 87 -4.06 0.26 -2.57
C LEU A 87 -4.03 1.58 -1.80
N ARG A 88 -5.03 2.43 -2.07
CA ARG A 88 -5.32 3.58 -1.22
C ARG A 88 -6.43 3.19 -0.23
N PRO A 89 -6.70 3.98 0.83
CA PRO A 89 -7.74 3.58 1.78
C PRO A 89 -9.10 3.32 1.11
N ALA A 90 -9.70 2.18 1.43
CA ALA A 90 -10.98 1.78 0.85
C ALA A 90 -12.14 2.66 1.33
N ASN A 91 -11.98 3.29 2.48
CA ASN A 91 -12.99 4.20 3.05
C ASN A 91 -12.81 5.66 2.61
N TYR A 92 -12.01 5.92 1.57
CA TYR A 92 -12.07 7.17 0.83
C TYR A 92 -13.33 7.22 -0.04
N ALA A 93 -13.68 8.39 -0.54
CA ALA A 93 -14.80 8.52 -1.48
C ALA A 93 -14.60 7.59 -2.68
N PRO A 94 -15.64 6.89 -3.14
CA PRO A 94 -15.49 5.88 -4.20
C PRO A 94 -14.93 6.43 -5.51
N GLN A 95 -15.14 7.70 -5.80
CA GLN A 95 -14.74 8.33 -7.06
C GLN A 95 -13.27 8.77 -7.09
N VAL A 96 -12.53 8.68 -5.98
CA VAL A 96 -11.10 8.99 -6.03
C VAL A 96 -10.34 7.90 -6.80
N PRO A 97 -9.22 8.25 -7.45
CA PRO A 97 -8.44 7.27 -8.22
C PRO A 97 -7.99 6.07 -7.39
N GLY A 98 -7.82 4.94 -8.08
CA GLY A 98 -7.30 3.72 -7.48
C GLY A 98 -8.37 2.88 -6.82
N ARG A 99 -7.91 1.89 -6.07
CA ARG A 99 -8.76 0.93 -5.38
C ARG A 99 -8.28 0.75 -3.95
N GLY A 100 -9.20 0.35 -3.07
CA GLY A 100 -8.90 0.20 -1.66
C GLY A 100 -8.75 -1.25 -1.21
N TRP A 101 -8.99 -2.22 -2.09
CA TRP A 101 -8.86 -3.63 -1.78
C TRP A 101 -8.48 -4.42 -3.03
N GLY A 102 -7.94 -5.61 -2.81
CA GLY A 102 -7.60 -6.52 -3.90
C GLY A 102 -7.52 -7.95 -3.41
N VAL A 103 -7.57 -8.89 -4.34
CA VAL A 103 -7.42 -10.32 -4.08
C VAL A 103 -6.20 -10.80 -4.86
N TYR A 104 -5.29 -11.48 -4.18
CA TYR A 104 -3.99 -11.89 -4.73
C TYR A 104 -3.83 -13.39 -4.61
N GLU A 105 -3.49 -14.03 -5.71
CA GLU A 105 -3.26 -15.47 -5.73
C GLU A 105 -1.94 -15.82 -5.08
N THR A 106 -1.94 -16.87 -4.27
CA THR A 106 -0.74 -17.49 -3.76
C THR A 106 -0.82 -19.00 -4.01
N ARG A 107 0.28 -19.70 -3.84
CA ARG A 107 0.29 -21.16 -3.98
C ARG A 107 -0.58 -21.88 -2.94
N PHE A 108 -1.03 -21.18 -1.90
CA PHE A 108 -1.86 -21.72 -0.82
C PHE A 108 -3.31 -21.25 -0.88
N GLY A 109 -3.68 -20.48 -1.89
CA GLY A 109 -5.01 -19.89 -2.02
C GLY A 109 -4.94 -18.38 -2.18
N ASP A 110 -6.09 -17.75 -2.17
CA ASP A 110 -6.21 -16.31 -2.39
C ASP A 110 -6.10 -15.54 -1.08
N VAL A 111 -5.44 -14.39 -1.14
CA VAL A 111 -5.33 -13.44 -0.03
C VAL A 111 -6.05 -12.16 -0.41
N ALA A 112 -7.02 -11.76 0.40
CA ALA A 112 -7.67 -10.47 0.24
C ALA A 112 -6.98 -9.45 1.13
N VAL A 113 -6.66 -8.28 0.57
CA VAL A 113 -6.07 -7.17 1.32
C VAL A 113 -6.99 -5.97 1.19
N ILE A 114 -7.34 -5.37 2.32
CA ILE A 114 -8.17 -4.19 2.41
C ILE A 114 -7.37 -3.11 3.14
N ASP A 115 -7.24 -1.94 2.53
CA ASP A 115 -6.57 -0.80 3.14
C ASP A 115 -7.63 0.10 3.79
N LEU A 116 -7.49 0.40 5.07
CA LEU A 116 -8.42 1.25 5.81
C LEU A 116 -7.67 2.33 6.56
N ILE A 117 -8.28 3.49 6.68
CA ILE A 117 -7.71 4.60 7.43
C ILE A 117 -8.66 5.04 8.55
N GLY A 118 -8.09 5.51 9.67
CA GLY A 118 -8.87 6.09 10.75
C GLY A 118 -9.44 7.46 10.36
N ARG A 119 -10.35 7.97 11.17
CA ARG A 119 -11.05 9.23 10.89
C ARG A 119 -10.47 10.45 11.61
N CYS A 120 -9.61 10.25 12.58
CA CYS A 120 -9.06 11.34 13.38
C CYS A 120 -8.09 12.18 12.53
N ASN A 121 -8.36 13.48 12.44
CA ASN A 121 -7.53 14.45 11.70
C ASN A 121 -7.36 14.13 10.21
N ILE A 122 -8.32 13.39 9.61
CA ILE A 122 -8.30 13.03 8.19
C ILE A 122 -9.51 13.67 7.51
N CYS A 123 -9.27 14.36 6.40
CA CYS A 123 -10.30 15.15 5.73
C CYS A 123 -10.83 14.55 4.42
N LEU A 124 -10.28 13.44 3.93
CA LEU A 124 -10.70 12.84 2.65
C LEU A 124 -11.55 11.58 2.81
N LEU A 125 -12.03 11.30 4.01
CA LEU A 125 -12.85 10.13 4.27
C LEU A 125 -14.25 10.28 3.69
N TYR A 126 -14.71 9.24 3.01
CA TYR A 126 -16.09 9.07 2.62
C TYR A 126 -16.84 8.27 3.70
N THR A 127 -18.04 8.73 4.06
CA THR A 127 -18.96 7.98 4.90
C THR A 127 -20.34 7.97 4.25
N SER A 128 -21.21 7.07 4.68
CA SER A 128 -22.60 7.05 4.23
C SER A 128 -23.32 8.35 4.61
N ASP A 129 -22.81 9.04 5.61
CA ASP A 129 -23.37 10.28 6.12
C ASP A 129 -22.57 11.50 5.64
N ALA A 130 -21.85 11.38 4.53
CA ALA A 130 -20.96 12.44 4.06
C ALA A 130 -21.68 13.79 3.88
N ALA A 131 -22.94 13.76 3.52
CA ALA A 131 -23.74 15.00 3.38
C ALA A 131 -23.98 15.68 4.74
N ASP A 132 -24.01 14.92 5.81
CA ASP A 132 -24.26 15.43 7.17
C ASP A 132 -22.99 15.92 7.85
N ASP A 133 -21.83 15.58 7.29
CA ASP A 133 -20.52 15.98 7.82
C ASP A 133 -20.11 17.39 7.39
N GLN A 134 -20.97 18.10 6.70
CA GLN A 134 -20.73 19.45 6.15
C GLN A 134 -20.70 20.54 7.20
#